data_9493168d9b86eab0bc8dfb633eb01412
#
_entry.id   9493168d9b86eab0bc8dfb633eb01412
#
_cell.length_a   1.000
_cell.length_b   1.000
_cell.length_c   1.000
_cell.angle_alpha   90.00
_cell.angle_beta   90.00
_cell.angle_gamma   90.00
#
_symmetry.space_group_name_H-M   'P 1'
#
loop_
_entity.id
_entity.type
_entity.pdbx_description
1 polymer ?
#
loop_
_entity_poly.entity_id
_entity_poly.type
_entity_poly.pdbx_seq_one_letter_code
_entity_poly.pdbx_strand_id
1 'polypeptide(L)'
;MGESKASFFVLALFGLNRAGQVLWGLIAAAGFAYFVFAIQDPHFSDEDERLFRAARHGDRAGVERSLDAGAGVADLSPLDRKTALFRAAAFGHADVVRVLLERGADPATRGGDGKTALEVVIEARTDEKKPGVQKALDEVANLLQKEKTSP
;
A
#
# COMPACT_ATOMS: atom_id res chain seq x y z
N MET A 1 14.47 -22.18 44.50
CA MET A 1 13.72 -23.26 43.86
C MET A 1 12.26 -22.86 43.84
N GLY A 2 11.78 -22.31 42.80
CA GLY A 2 10.43 -21.80 42.61
C GLY A 2 10.17 -21.61 41.13
N GLU A 3 10.31 -22.67 40.38
CA GLU A 3 9.93 -22.62 38.97
C GLU A 3 8.40 -22.59 38.88
N SER A 4 7.99 -21.56 38.21
CA SER A 4 6.65 -21.07 38.03
C SER A 4 5.69 -22.16 37.53
N LYS A 5 4.79 -22.61 38.41
CA LYS A 5 3.63 -23.45 38.07
C LYS A 5 2.70 -22.77 37.03
N ALA A 6 2.91 -21.48 36.73
CA ALA A 6 2.17 -20.74 35.71
C ALA A 6 2.53 -21.17 34.27
N SER A 7 3.80 -21.51 33.99
CA SER A 7 4.21 -22.00 32.66
C SER A 7 3.63 -23.36 32.33
N PHE A 8 3.44 -24.23 33.31
CA PHE A 8 2.85 -25.55 33.13
C PHE A 8 1.34 -25.49 32.86
N PHE A 9 0.66 -24.50 33.45
CA PHE A 9 -0.79 -24.35 33.29
C PHE A 9 -1.18 -23.82 31.91
N VAL A 10 -0.36 -22.95 31.33
CA VAL A 10 -0.58 -22.44 29.95
C VAL A 10 -0.35 -23.53 28.91
N LEU A 11 0.65 -24.40 29.15
CA LEU A 11 0.96 -25.55 28.26
C LEU A 11 -0.14 -26.64 28.31
N ALA A 12 -0.80 -26.82 29.45
CA ALA A 12 -1.87 -27.80 29.63
C ALA A 12 -3.21 -27.34 29.01
N LEU A 13 -3.45 -26.03 28.92
CA LEU A 13 -4.71 -25.47 28.41
C LEU A 13 -4.84 -25.61 26.89
N PHE A 14 -3.72 -25.77 26.18
CA PHE A 14 -3.71 -25.85 24.72
C PHE A 14 -3.54 -27.28 24.16
N GLY A 15 -3.44 -28.31 24.99
CA GLY A 15 -3.47 -29.71 24.56
C GLY A 15 -2.45 -30.09 23.46
N LEU A 16 -1.39 -29.32 23.30
CA LEU A 16 -0.43 -29.47 22.22
C LEU A 16 0.63 -30.54 22.61
N ASN A 17 0.64 -31.65 21.90
CA ASN A 17 1.72 -32.65 21.96
C ASN A 17 3.04 -32.04 21.43
N ARG A 18 4.16 -32.75 21.62
CA ARG A 18 5.49 -32.30 21.18
C ARG A 18 5.54 -31.85 19.71
N ALA A 19 4.77 -32.47 18.82
CA ALA A 19 4.69 -32.11 17.40
C ALA A 19 3.98 -30.76 17.20
N GLY A 20 2.92 -30.49 17.98
CA GLY A 20 2.22 -29.20 17.94
C GLY A 20 3.09 -28.04 18.45
N GLN A 21 3.92 -28.28 19.47
CA GLN A 21 4.86 -27.24 19.96
C GLN A 21 5.94 -26.87 18.95
N VAL A 22 6.44 -27.86 18.21
CA VAL A 22 7.41 -27.60 17.12
C VAL A 22 6.74 -26.83 15.98
N LEU A 23 5.52 -27.21 15.63
CA LEU A 23 4.78 -26.52 14.55
C LEU A 23 4.45 -25.07 14.93
N TRP A 24 4.03 -24.82 16.18
CA TRP A 24 3.78 -23.46 16.70
C TRP A 24 5.08 -22.64 16.80
N GLY A 25 6.17 -23.26 17.21
CA GLY A 25 7.49 -22.63 17.22
C GLY A 25 7.95 -22.23 15.82
N LEU A 26 7.71 -23.07 14.81
CA LEU A 26 8.04 -22.76 13.40
C LEU A 26 7.13 -21.67 12.84
N ILE A 27 5.83 -21.68 13.15
CA ILE A 27 4.88 -20.64 12.73
C ILE A 27 5.22 -19.31 13.41
N ALA A 28 5.53 -19.31 14.70
CA ALA A 28 5.92 -18.12 15.43
C ALA A 28 7.27 -17.59 14.95
N ALA A 29 8.24 -18.46 14.65
CA ALA A 29 9.53 -18.06 14.09
C ALA A 29 9.40 -17.54 12.66
N ALA A 30 8.58 -18.16 11.83
CA ALA A 30 8.28 -17.68 10.48
C ALA A 30 7.50 -16.36 10.51
N GLY A 31 6.54 -16.22 11.40
CA GLY A 31 5.80 -14.97 11.62
C GLY A 31 6.69 -13.85 12.15
N PHE A 32 7.60 -14.16 13.07
CA PHE A 32 8.58 -13.20 13.59
C PHE A 32 9.63 -12.85 12.53
N ALA A 33 10.12 -13.83 11.76
CA ALA A 33 11.03 -13.57 10.65
C ALA A 33 10.38 -12.74 9.54
N TYR A 34 9.11 -13.02 9.23
CA TYR A 34 8.32 -12.20 8.30
C TYR A 34 8.09 -10.78 8.85
N PHE A 35 7.79 -10.66 10.15
CA PHE A 35 7.63 -9.37 10.82
C PHE A 35 8.93 -8.57 10.84
N VAL A 36 10.07 -9.22 11.16
CA VAL A 36 11.40 -8.60 11.11
C VAL A 36 11.78 -8.24 9.66
N PHE A 37 11.50 -9.10 8.69
CA PHE A 37 11.74 -8.82 7.27
C PHE A 37 10.87 -7.67 6.75
N ALA A 38 9.60 -7.60 7.16
CA ALA A 38 8.70 -6.50 6.80
C ALA A 38 9.07 -5.15 7.44
N ILE A 39 9.70 -5.19 8.64
CA ILE A 39 10.25 -3.99 9.31
C ILE A 39 11.59 -3.56 8.68
N GLN A 40 12.31 -4.51 8.09
CA GLN A 40 13.63 -4.27 7.49
C GLN A 40 13.58 -4.07 5.98
N ASP A 41 12.41 -3.72 5.42
CA ASP A 41 12.36 -3.25 4.03
C ASP A 41 13.05 -1.88 3.98
N PRO A 42 14.35 -1.81 3.62
CA PRO A 42 15.15 -0.58 3.73
C PRO A 42 14.68 0.52 2.78
N HIS A 43 13.69 0.20 1.93
CA HIS A 43 13.13 1.10 0.95
C HIS A 43 11.79 1.72 1.35
N PHE A 44 11.16 1.25 2.47
CA PHE A 44 9.90 1.80 2.93
C PHE A 44 10.12 2.68 4.17
N SER A 45 10.01 3.99 3.99
CA SER A 45 10.22 4.99 5.03
C SER A 45 8.90 5.50 5.63
N ASP A 46 8.98 6.21 6.77
CA ASP A 46 7.83 6.92 7.33
C ASP A 46 7.26 7.96 6.36
N GLU A 47 8.10 8.52 5.48
CA GLU A 47 7.69 9.49 4.47
C GLU A 47 6.88 8.83 3.35
N ASP A 48 7.18 7.56 3.00
CA ASP A 48 6.38 6.78 2.05
C ASP A 48 4.98 6.52 2.60
N GLU A 49 4.86 6.18 3.88
CA GLU A 49 3.55 6.01 4.52
C GLU A 49 2.75 7.32 4.50
N ARG A 50 3.39 8.46 4.76
CA ARG A 50 2.76 9.78 4.67
C ARG A 50 2.33 10.08 3.23
N LEU A 51 3.19 9.78 2.24
CA LEU A 51 2.89 9.92 0.83
C LEU A 51 1.64 9.10 0.43
N PHE A 52 1.58 7.82 0.80
CA PHE A 52 0.43 6.98 0.48
C PHE A 52 -0.85 7.45 1.15
N ARG A 53 -0.77 7.93 2.39
CA ARG A 53 -1.91 8.50 3.12
C ARG A 53 -2.39 9.80 2.46
N ALA A 54 -1.49 10.71 2.16
CA ALA A 54 -1.78 11.98 1.49
C ALA A 54 -2.42 11.74 0.11
N ALA A 55 -1.86 10.82 -0.68
CA ALA A 55 -2.39 10.44 -1.99
C ALA A 55 -3.81 9.86 -1.92
N ARG A 56 -4.09 9.04 -0.91
CA ARG A 56 -5.41 8.45 -0.70
C ARG A 56 -6.46 9.51 -0.32
N HIS A 57 -6.08 10.54 0.43
CA HIS A 57 -6.99 11.59 0.91
C HIS A 57 -7.06 12.83 0.01
N GLY A 58 -6.27 12.88 -1.07
CA GLY A 58 -6.23 14.04 -1.96
C GLY A 58 -5.49 15.24 -1.35
N ASP A 59 -4.64 15.01 -0.35
CA ASP A 59 -3.82 16.08 0.24
C ASP A 59 -2.60 16.36 -0.65
N ARG A 60 -2.79 17.24 -1.62
CA ARG A 60 -1.73 17.67 -2.55
C ARG A 60 -0.51 18.20 -1.81
N ALA A 61 -0.70 19.07 -0.81
CA ALA A 61 0.41 19.64 -0.07
C ALA A 61 1.15 18.59 0.76
N GLY A 62 0.44 17.59 1.28
CA GLY A 62 1.04 16.43 1.95
C GLY A 62 1.88 15.59 1.01
N VAL A 63 1.40 15.36 -0.21
CA VAL A 63 2.13 14.63 -1.27
C VAL A 63 3.42 15.37 -1.62
N GLU A 64 3.36 16.68 -1.93
CA GLU A 64 4.52 17.49 -2.25
C GLU A 64 5.57 17.46 -1.13
N ARG A 65 5.15 17.64 0.12
CA ARG A 65 6.04 17.58 1.30
C ARG A 65 6.72 16.22 1.47
N SER A 66 5.97 15.12 1.31
CA SER A 66 6.54 13.77 1.46
C SER A 66 7.55 13.47 0.36
N LEU A 67 7.27 13.85 -0.89
CA LEU A 67 8.22 13.71 -2.01
C LEU A 67 9.46 14.57 -1.81
N ASP A 68 9.32 15.81 -1.34
CA ASP A 68 10.45 16.70 -1.04
C ASP A 68 11.28 16.19 0.15
N ALA A 69 10.68 15.45 1.07
CA ALA A 69 11.36 14.78 2.18
C ALA A 69 12.04 13.46 1.79
N GLY A 70 11.89 13.01 0.54
CA GLY A 70 12.60 11.85 -0.01
C GLY A 70 11.76 10.59 -0.13
N ALA A 71 10.41 10.67 0.01
CA ALA A 71 9.55 9.54 -0.29
C ALA A 71 9.71 9.08 -1.74
N GLY A 72 9.72 7.77 -1.96
CA GLY A 72 9.85 7.18 -3.28
C GLY A 72 8.56 7.26 -4.08
N VAL A 73 8.56 8.02 -5.19
CA VAL A 73 7.38 8.18 -6.05
C VAL A 73 6.92 6.86 -6.69
N ALA A 74 7.86 5.95 -6.94
CA ALA A 74 7.64 4.64 -7.56
C ALA A 74 7.46 3.51 -6.54
N ASP A 75 7.60 3.78 -5.25
CA ASP A 75 7.56 2.76 -4.23
C ASP A 75 6.18 2.12 -4.11
N LEU A 76 6.20 0.83 -3.81
CA LEU A 76 5.01 0.03 -3.62
C LEU A 76 4.73 -0.15 -2.13
N SER A 77 3.53 0.17 -1.70
CA SER A 77 3.09 -0.11 -0.34
C SER A 77 3.28 -1.60 0.00
N PRO A 78 3.90 -1.94 1.13
CA PRO A 78 4.10 -3.33 1.54
C PRO A 78 2.79 -4.08 1.83
N LEU A 79 1.70 -3.36 2.11
CA LEU A 79 0.41 -3.95 2.48
C LEU A 79 -0.36 -4.48 1.26
N ASP A 80 -0.42 -3.72 0.17
CA ASP A 80 -1.26 -4.02 -1.00
C ASP A 80 -0.52 -3.89 -2.33
N ARG A 81 0.80 -3.61 -2.28
CA ARG A 81 1.68 -3.41 -3.43
C ARG A 81 1.12 -2.39 -4.45
N LYS A 82 0.57 -1.29 -3.96
CA LYS A 82 0.04 -0.20 -4.78
C LYS A 82 0.90 1.04 -4.61
N THR A 83 1.10 1.79 -5.71
CA THR A 83 1.82 3.08 -5.69
C THR A 83 0.93 4.20 -5.16
N ALA A 84 1.53 5.35 -4.82
CA ALA A 84 0.79 6.57 -4.48
C ALA A 84 -0.10 7.02 -5.64
N LEU A 85 0.39 6.91 -6.90
CA LEU A 85 -0.37 7.21 -8.10
C LEU A 85 -1.64 6.35 -8.22
N PHE A 86 -1.53 5.04 -7.97
CA PHE A 86 -2.66 4.13 -7.99
C PHE A 86 -3.73 4.56 -6.97
N ARG A 87 -3.32 4.94 -5.76
CA ARG A 87 -4.24 5.38 -4.71
C ARG A 87 -4.95 6.68 -5.07
N ALA A 88 -4.19 7.69 -5.51
CA ALA A 88 -4.77 8.97 -5.93
C ALA A 88 -5.77 8.78 -7.08
N ALA A 89 -5.43 7.93 -8.06
CA ALA A 89 -6.28 7.61 -9.19
C ALA A 89 -7.57 6.89 -8.77
N ALA A 90 -7.48 5.87 -7.94
CA ALA A 90 -8.65 5.11 -7.46
C ALA A 90 -9.68 5.96 -6.70
N PHE A 91 -9.23 7.04 -6.04
CA PHE A 91 -10.09 7.97 -5.33
C PHE A 91 -10.46 9.24 -6.13
N GLY A 92 -9.99 9.36 -7.39
CA GLY A 92 -10.35 10.46 -8.28
C GLY A 92 -9.65 11.80 -7.96
N HIS A 93 -8.50 11.78 -7.30
CA HIS A 93 -7.74 12.98 -6.93
C HIS A 93 -6.85 13.47 -8.07
N ALA A 94 -7.44 14.15 -9.06
CA ALA A 94 -6.77 14.57 -10.29
C ALA A 94 -5.58 15.53 -10.06
N ASP A 95 -5.67 16.41 -9.09
CA ASP A 95 -4.61 17.33 -8.69
C ASP A 95 -3.39 16.59 -8.12
N VAL A 96 -3.62 15.58 -7.29
CA VAL A 96 -2.56 14.71 -6.75
C VAL A 96 -1.95 13.83 -7.85
N VAL A 97 -2.78 13.26 -8.74
CA VAL A 97 -2.31 12.49 -9.90
C VAL A 97 -1.36 13.32 -10.75
N ARG A 98 -1.71 14.58 -11.03
CA ARG A 98 -0.86 15.48 -11.81
C ARG A 98 0.50 15.70 -11.15
N VAL A 99 0.53 16.00 -9.85
CA VAL A 99 1.78 16.17 -9.10
C VAL A 99 2.63 14.91 -9.15
N LEU A 100 2.05 13.74 -8.95
CA LEU A 100 2.79 12.47 -8.98
C LEU A 100 3.39 12.19 -10.37
N LEU A 101 2.64 12.44 -11.45
CA LEU A 101 3.15 12.31 -12.83
C LEU A 101 4.28 13.31 -13.11
N GLU A 102 4.14 14.58 -12.70
CA GLU A 102 5.18 15.61 -12.81
C GLU A 102 6.47 15.24 -12.05
N ARG A 103 6.33 14.44 -10.97
CA ARG A 103 7.46 13.93 -10.18
C ARG A 103 7.98 12.57 -10.69
N GLY A 104 7.52 12.08 -11.84
CA GLY A 104 8.03 10.89 -12.51
C GLY A 104 7.36 9.57 -12.10
N ALA A 105 6.15 9.60 -11.56
CA ALA A 105 5.38 8.38 -11.34
C ALA A 105 5.06 7.70 -12.69
N ASP A 106 5.34 6.40 -12.79
CA ASP A 106 5.04 5.62 -13.98
C ASP A 106 3.58 5.13 -13.98
N PRO A 107 2.73 5.62 -14.91
CA PRO A 107 1.33 5.20 -15.00
C PRO A 107 1.14 3.75 -15.46
N ALA A 108 2.18 3.08 -15.97
CA ALA A 108 2.15 1.69 -16.38
C ALA A 108 2.43 0.72 -15.23
N THR A 109 2.89 1.20 -14.08
CA THR A 109 3.15 0.37 -12.90
C THR A 109 1.89 -0.37 -12.48
N ARG A 110 2.01 -1.70 -12.29
CA ARG A 110 0.92 -2.56 -11.85
C ARG A 110 0.93 -2.72 -10.33
N GLY A 111 -0.25 -2.63 -9.72
CA GLY A 111 -0.45 -2.95 -8.32
C GLY A 111 -0.41 -4.46 -8.03
N GLY A 112 -0.57 -4.85 -6.77
CA GLY A 112 -0.59 -6.25 -6.34
C GLY A 112 -1.74 -7.07 -6.92
N ASP A 113 -2.79 -6.42 -7.41
CA ASP A 113 -3.93 -7.00 -8.13
C ASP A 113 -3.67 -7.14 -9.65
N GLY A 114 -2.48 -6.78 -10.12
CA GLY A 114 -2.07 -6.80 -11.53
C GLY A 114 -2.64 -5.68 -12.39
N LYS A 115 -3.40 -4.74 -11.81
CA LYS A 115 -4.03 -3.62 -12.52
C LYS A 115 -3.16 -2.37 -12.51
N THR A 116 -3.21 -1.61 -13.58
CA THR A 116 -2.63 -0.25 -13.64
C THR A 116 -3.59 0.77 -13.01
N ALA A 117 -3.08 1.96 -12.70
CA ALA A 117 -3.91 3.07 -12.20
C ALA A 117 -5.06 3.40 -13.15
N LEU A 118 -4.83 3.38 -14.48
CA LEU A 118 -5.86 3.65 -15.49
C LEU A 118 -6.96 2.56 -15.51
N GLU A 119 -6.58 1.28 -15.43
CA GLU A 119 -7.54 0.17 -15.43
C GLU A 119 -8.49 0.26 -14.23
N VAL A 120 -7.98 0.66 -13.05
CA VAL A 120 -8.80 0.87 -11.85
C VAL A 120 -9.75 2.05 -11.98
N VAL A 121 -9.30 3.15 -12.58
CA VAL A 121 -10.17 4.31 -12.84
C VAL A 121 -11.32 3.94 -13.79
N ILE A 122 -11.04 3.18 -14.85
CA ILE A 122 -12.07 2.72 -15.79
C ILE A 122 -13.10 1.84 -15.08
N GLU A 123 -12.66 0.93 -14.21
CA GLU A 123 -13.53 0.06 -13.41
C GLU A 123 -14.38 0.88 -12.42
N ALA A 124 -13.78 1.81 -11.69
CA ALA A 124 -14.48 2.69 -10.75
C ALA A 124 -15.54 3.57 -11.43
N ARG A 125 -15.30 4.01 -12.68
CA ARG A 125 -16.28 4.76 -13.48
C ARG A 125 -17.54 3.98 -13.79
N THR A 126 -17.45 2.66 -13.93
CA THR A 126 -18.62 1.81 -14.22
C THR A 126 -19.48 1.58 -12.97
N ASP A 127 -18.87 1.57 -11.79
CA ASP A 127 -19.55 1.27 -10.54
C ASP A 127 -20.10 2.53 -9.82
N GLU A 128 -19.45 3.69 -10.03
CA GLU A 128 -19.81 4.92 -9.32
C GLU A 128 -20.91 5.71 -10.04
N LYS A 129 -22.05 5.90 -9.38
CA LYS A 129 -23.23 6.60 -9.94
C LYS A 129 -23.30 8.10 -9.60
N LYS A 130 -22.32 8.63 -8.84
CA LYS A 130 -22.34 10.05 -8.40
C LYS A 130 -21.69 10.93 -9.46
N PRO A 131 -22.40 11.94 -10.02
CA PRO A 131 -21.90 12.77 -11.12
C PRO A 131 -20.58 13.51 -10.82
N GLY A 132 -20.38 13.92 -9.58
CA GLY A 132 -19.16 14.63 -9.16
C GLY A 132 -17.93 13.74 -9.17
N VAL A 133 -18.07 12.49 -8.74
CA VAL A 133 -16.99 11.49 -8.73
C VAL A 133 -16.67 11.08 -10.16
N GLN A 134 -17.68 10.90 -11.01
CA GLN A 134 -17.51 10.58 -12.43
C GLN A 134 -16.62 11.61 -13.13
N LYS A 135 -16.90 12.91 -12.94
CA LYS A 135 -16.09 13.97 -13.54
C LYS A 135 -14.62 13.93 -13.09
N ALA A 136 -14.39 13.70 -11.79
CA ALA A 136 -13.03 13.59 -11.26
C ALA A 136 -12.30 12.37 -11.86
N LEU A 137 -12.97 11.22 -11.96
CA LEU A 137 -12.42 10.02 -12.57
C LEU A 137 -12.15 10.20 -14.08
N ASP A 138 -13.00 10.95 -14.79
CA ASP A 138 -12.77 11.29 -16.20
C ASP A 138 -11.51 12.14 -16.38
N GLU A 139 -11.30 13.13 -15.53
CA GLU A 139 -10.08 13.94 -15.54
C GLU A 139 -8.84 13.11 -15.27
N VAL A 140 -8.87 12.23 -14.27
CA VAL A 140 -7.78 11.30 -13.96
C VAL A 140 -7.50 10.37 -15.14
N ALA A 141 -8.52 9.79 -15.76
CA ALA A 141 -8.35 8.93 -16.92
C ALA A 141 -7.66 9.67 -18.08
N ASN A 142 -8.05 10.90 -18.36
CA ASN A 142 -7.44 11.72 -19.39
C ASN A 142 -5.97 12.02 -19.13
N LEU A 143 -5.62 12.33 -17.87
CA LEU A 143 -4.22 12.56 -17.45
C LEU A 143 -3.36 11.31 -17.67
N LEU A 144 -3.82 10.15 -17.22
CA LEU A 144 -3.10 8.89 -17.33
C LEU A 144 -2.96 8.42 -18.80
N GLN A 145 -3.96 8.67 -19.63
CA GLN A 145 -3.90 8.34 -21.07
C GLN A 145 -2.89 9.23 -21.79
N LYS A 146 -2.84 10.52 -21.47
CA LYS A 146 -1.91 11.46 -22.08
C LYS A 146 -0.46 11.07 -21.82
N GLU A 147 -0.13 10.71 -20.58
CA GLU A 147 1.23 10.28 -20.21
C GLU A 147 1.61 8.96 -20.90
N LYS A 148 0.68 8.01 -21.04
CA LYS A 148 0.94 6.75 -21.76
C LYS A 148 1.28 6.94 -23.23
N THR A 149 0.82 8.02 -23.86
CA THR A 149 1.04 8.32 -25.29
C THR A 149 2.18 9.30 -25.54
N SER A 150 2.79 9.83 -24.48
CA SER A 150 3.98 10.70 -24.61
C SER A 150 5.22 9.83 -24.88
N PRO A 151 5.97 10.06 -25.95
CA PRO A 151 7.15 9.28 -26.32
C PRO A 151 8.33 9.50 -25.38
#